data_dc506dc3e351624fc108eabb15ddc544
#
_entry.id   dc506dc3e351624fc108eabb15ddc544
#
_cell.length_a   1.000
_cell.length_b   1.000
_cell.length_c   1.000
_cell.angle_alpha   90.00
_cell.angle_beta   90.00
_cell.angle_gamma   90.00
#
_symmetry.space_group_name_H-M   'P 1'
#
loop_
_entity.id
_entity.type
_entity.pdbx_description
1 polymer ?
#
loop_
_entity_poly.entity_id
_entity_poly.type
_entity_poly.pdbx_seq_one_letter_code
_entity_poly.pdbx_strand_id
1 'polypeptide(L)'
;QANLGVIQSSNLCAEIVEYTSPDEIAVCNLASIILPKFLEVSAADGSRQFNYERLRETVKMVTRNLNKVIDYNYYPVIEAERSNRRHRPIGIGVQGLADVFAMMKIPFDSPEAAIVNRQIAEHMYFAACESSMELARKRKKHVQEYRRLLKNESRTEEESRHMEELRRENFIIEEEVAKLPMQYAGAYSSFVGSPAQEGRLQFDLWGVAPSAELDWASLKTDIS
;
A
#
# COMPACT_ATOMS: atom_id res chain seq x y z
N GLN A 1 -4.87 10.99 3.01
CA GLN A 1 -4.35 12.25 2.39
C GLN A 1 -4.89 13.53 3.07
N ALA A 2 -5.46 13.40 4.27
CA ALA A 2 -5.98 14.56 5.04
C ALA A 2 -4.91 15.64 5.33
N ASN A 3 -3.64 15.26 5.32
CA ASN A 3 -2.49 16.17 5.47
C ASN A 3 -2.17 17.01 4.23
N LEU A 4 -2.83 16.77 3.09
CA LEU A 4 -2.58 17.49 1.83
C LEU A 4 -3.58 18.61 1.61
N GLY A 5 -4.81 18.45 2.07
CA GLY A 5 -5.90 19.41 1.88
C GLY A 5 -7.27 18.76 1.90
N VAL A 6 -8.27 19.49 1.44
CA VAL A 6 -9.66 19.03 1.36
C VAL A 6 -9.84 18.20 0.10
N ILE A 7 -10.43 17.02 0.23
CA ILE A 7 -10.84 16.18 -0.91
C ILE A 7 -12.11 16.80 -1.53
N GLN A 8 -12.03 17.17 -2.81
CA GLN A 8 -13.07 17.91 -3.51
C GLN A 8 -14.13 17.01 -4.15
N SER A 9 -13.74 15.81 -4.57
CA SER A 9 -14.62 14.90 -5.30
C SER A 9 -14.18 13.43 -5.15
N SER A 10 -15.01 12.53 -5.66
CA SER A 10 -14.66 11.11 -5.86
C SER A 10 -14.93 10.73 -7.32
N ASN A 11 -14.46 9.53 -7.73
CA ASN A 11 -14.88 8.93 -8.99
C ASN A 11 -16.37 8.50 -8.95
N LEU A 12 -16.88 7.98 -10.08
CA LEU A 12 -18.27 7.59 -10.23
C LEU A 12 -18.75 6.57 -9.17
N CYS A 13 -17.94 5.56 -8.86
CA CYS A 13 -18.28 4.50 -7.91
C CYS A 13 -17.92 4.86 -6.46
N ALA A 14 -17.36 6.03 -6.21
CA ALA A 14 -16.96 6.55 -4.90
C ALA A 14 -15.88 5.71 -4.16
N GLU A 15 -15.20 4.78 -4.84
CA GLU A 15 -14.10 4.01 -4.29
C GLU A 15 -12.77 4.78 -4.26
N ILE A 16 -12.66 5.85 -5.07
CA ILE A 16 -11.51 6.73 -5.09
C ILE A 16 -11.86 8.04 -4.39
N VAL A 17 -11.29 8.22 -3.20
CA VAL A 17 -11.45 9.41 -2.38
C VAL A 17 -10.05 9.94 -2.07
N GLU A 18 -9.45 10.61 -3.05
CA GLU A 18 -8.07 11.07 -3.01
C GLU A 18 -7.98 12.57 -3.29
N TYR A 19 -6.88 13.18 -2.85
CA TYR A 19 -6.61 14.60 -3.06
C TYR A 19 -6.44 14.91 -4.54
N THR A 20 -7.09 15.97 -5.00
CA THR A 20 -6.93 16.52 -6.34
C THR A 20 -6.83 18.05 -6.25
N SER A 21 -6.12 18.66 -7.19
CA SER A 21 -5.90 20.10 -7.28
C SER A 21 -5.75 20.50 -8.76
N PRO A 22 -5.57 21.77 -9.09
CA PRO A 22 -5.25 22.18 -10.47
C PRO A 22 -4.00 21.52 -11.03
N ASP A 23 -3.05 21.14 -10.16
CA ASP A 23 -1.75 20.55 -10.54
C ASP A 23 -1.68 19.04 -10.38
N GLU A 24 -2.70 18.41 -9.79
CA GLU A 24 -2.70 16.97 -9.46
C GLU A 24 -4.08 16.36 -9.71
N ILE A 25 -4.15 15.37 -10.59
CA ILE A 25 -5.34 14.57 -10.84
C ILE A 25 -5.18 13.21 -10.17
N ALA A 26 -6.07 12.90 -9.23
CA ALA A 26 -6.04 11.63 -8.52
C ALA A 26 -6.25 10.44 -9.46
N VAL A 27 -5.39 9.44 -9.35
CA VAL A 27 -5.44 8.17 -10.09
C VAL A 27 -5.18 7.03 -9.13
N CYS A 28 -6.07 6.05 -9.07
CA CYS A 28 -5.86 4.86 -8.26
C CYS A 28 -5.55 3.64 -9.12
N ASN A 29 -4.63 2.81 -8.64
CA ASN A 29 -4.23 1.55 -9.26
C ASN A 29 -4.90 0.41 -8.52
N LEU A 30 -5.78 -0.33 -9.21
CA LEU A 30 -6.72 -1.26 -8.59
C LEU A 30 -6.39 -2.72 -8.90
N ALA A 31 -6.63 -3.59 -7.91
CA ALA A 31 -6.67 -5.03 -8.05
C ALA A 31 -7.81 -5.62 -7.21
N SER A 32 -8.23 -6.84 -7.52
CA SER A 32 -9.25 -7.54 -6.76
C SER A 32 -8.84 -9.00 -6.54
N ILE A 33 -9.01 -9.47 -5.31
CA ILE A 33 -8.61 -10.81 -4.87
C ILE A 33 -9.83 -11.75 -4.86
N ILE A 34 -9.71 -12.90 -5.49
CA ILE A 34 -10.76 -13.91 -5.56
C ILE A 34 -10.70 -14.79 -4.31
N LEU A 35 -11.50 -14.46 -3.29
CA LEU A 35 -11.46 -15.08 -1.95
C LEU A 35 -11.68 -16.60 -1.94
N PRO A 36 -12.58 -17.20 -2.74
CA PRO A 36 -12.78 -18.67 -2.74
C PRO A 36 -11.52 -19.49 -3.04
N LYS A 37 -10.51 -18.90 -3.67
CA LYS A 37 -9.22 -19.55 -3.95
C LYS A 37 -8.37 -19.83 -2.70
N PHE A 38 -8.73 -19.24 -1.56
CA PHE A 38 -8.05 -19.42 -0.28
C PHE A 38 -8.74 -20.43 0.64
N LEU A 39 -9.82 -21.07 0.15
CA LEU A 39 -10.45 -22.17 0.89
C LEU A 39 -9.68 -23.47 0.68
N GLU A 40 -9.39 -24.14 1.77
CA GLU A 40 -8.76 -25.45 1.82
C GLU A 40 -9.69 -26.45 2.49
N VAL A 41 -9.60 -27.71 2.06
CA VAL A 41 -10.38 -28.81 2.63
C VAL A 41 -9.54 -29.44 3.74
N SER A 42 -10.07 -29.46 4.96
CA SER A 42 -9.48 -30.17 6.08
C SER A 42 -9.47 -31.68 5.79
N ALA A 43 -8.30 -32.28 5.90
CA ALA A 43 -8.16 -33.73 5.73
C ALA A 43 -8.81 -34.54 6.88
N ALA A 44 -9.06 -33.90 8.02
CA ALA A 44 -9.60 -34.56 9.21
C ALA A 44 -11.11 -34.80 9.12
N ASP A 45 -11.86 -33.84 8.61
CA ASP A 45 -13.32 -33.86 8.66
C ASP A 45 -14.01 -33.39 7.36
N GLY A 46 -13.24 -33.03 6.33
CA GLY A 46 -13.74 -32.53 5.07
C GLY A 46 -14.33 -31.11 5.15
N SER A 47 -14.20 -30.43 6.28
CA SER A 47 -14.64 -29.03 6.43
C SER A 47 -13.77 -28.09 5.59
N ARG A 48 -14.31 -26.94 5.25
CA ARG A 48 -13.54 -25.89 4.55
C ARG A 48 -13.08 -24.84 5.53
N GLN A 49 -11.80 -24.54 5.45
CA GLN A 49 -11.15 -23.51 6.27
C GLN A 49 -10.51 -22.48 5.37
N PHE A 50 -10.49 -21.23 5.82
CA PHE A 50 -9.89 -20.13 5.08
C PHE A 50 -8.40 -20.02 5.43
N ASN A 51 -7.53 -20.02 4.41
CA ASN A 51 -6.08 -19.88 4.57
C ASN A 51 -5.67 -18.40 4.57
N TYR A 52 -5.62 -17.81 5.75
CA TYR A 52 -5.24 -16.40 5.94
C TYR A 52 -3.76 -16.13 5.64
N GLU A 53 -2.87 -17.10 5.87
CA GLU A 53 -1.44 -16.95 5.55
C GLU A 53 -1.23 -16.80 4.05
N ARG A 54 -1.81 -17.68 3.26
CA ARG A 54 -1.77 -17.61 1.79
C ARG A 54 -2.42 -16.32 1.26
N LEU A 55 -3.47 -15.82 1.92
CA LEU A 55 -4.07 -14.53 1.61
C LEU A 55 -3.04 -13.42 1.82
N ARG A 56 -2.36 -13.36 2.98
CA ARG A 56 -1.34 -12.34 3.28
C ARG A 56 -0.22 -12.34 2.25
N GLU A 57 0.33 -13.51 1.90
CA GLU A 57 1.38 -13.63 0.88
C GLU A 57 0.91 -13.08 -0.47
N THR A 58 -0.33 -13.40 -0.86
CA THR A 58 -0.93 -12.90 -2.10
C THR A 58 -1.10 -11.39 -2.07
N VAL A 59 -1.60 -10.82 -0.97
CA VAL A 59 -1.76 -9.37 -0.80
C VAL A 59 -0.41 -8.66 -0.88
N LYS A 60 0.63 -9.18 -0.23
CA LYS A 60 2.00 -8.63 -0.34
C LYS A 60 2.50 -8.62 -1.79
N MET A 61 2.24 -9.70 -2.54
CA MET A 61 2.59 -9.77 -3.95
C MET A 61 1.82 -8.72 -4.78
N VAL A 62 0.51 -8.62 -4.58
CA VAL A 62 -0.36 -7.65 -5.27
C VAL A 62 0.08 -6.22 -4.96
N THR A 63 0.38 -5.90 -3.69
CA THR A 63 0.90 -4.59 -3.27
C THR A 63 2.17 -4.22 -4.02
N ARG A 64 3.14 -5.15 -4.11
CA ARG A 64 4.37 -4.94 -4.87
C ARG A 64 4.12 -4.74 -6.36
N ASN A 65 3.18 -5.49 -6.94
CA ASN A 65 2.84 -5.39 -8.35
C ASN A 65 2.15 -4.07 -8.68
N LEU A 66 1.18 -3.64 -7.87
CA LEU A 66 0.52 -2.34 -8.05
C LEU A 66 1.51 -1.17 -7.88
N ASN A 67 2.44 -1.28 -6.93
CA ASN A 67 3.51 -0.30 -6.79
C ASN A 67 4.37 -0.19 -8.07
N LYS A 68 4.65 -1.31 -8.75
CA LYS A 68 5.35 -1.29 -10.04
C LYS A 68 4.48 -0.71 -11.16
N VAL A 69 3.18 -0.99 -11.17
CA VAL A 69 2.26 -0.41 -12.17
C VAL A 69 2.35 1.11 -12.16
N ILE A 70 2.40 1.74 -11.00
CA ILE A 70 2.58 3.20 -10.88
C ILE A 70 3.82 3.69 -11.65
N ASP A 71 4.90 2.96 -11.60
CA ASP A 71 6.17 3.35 -12.20
C ASP A 71 6.20 3.15 -13.72
N TYR A 72 5.51 2.12 -14.23
CA TYR A 72 5.54 1.73 -15.65
C TYR A 72 4.30 2.14 -16.45
N ASN A 73 3.29 2.69 -15.78
CA ASN A 73 2.04 3.06 -16.44
C ASN A 73 2.23 4.24 -17.40
N TYR A 74 1.40 4.28 -18.44
CA TYR A 74 1.27 5.47 -19.28
C TYR A 74 0.28 6.46 -18.66
N TYR A 75 0.68 7.71 -18.58
CA TYR A 75 -0.16 8.80 -18.08
C TYR A 75 -0.54 9.74 -19.21
N PRO A 76 -1.83 9.97 -19.46
CA PRO A 76 -2.27 10.83 -20.58
C PRO A 76 -1.97 12.32 -20.34
N VAL A 77 -1.84 12.72 -19.07
CA VAL A 77 -1.56 14.12 -18.66
C VAL A 77 -0.56 14.12 -17.50
N ILE A 78 0.24 15.17 -17.42
CA ILE A 78 1.33 15.30 -16.43
C ILE A 78 0.80 15.40 -14.99
N GLU A 79 -0.37 15.97 -14.78
CA GLU A 79 -1.01 16.12 -13.48
C GLU A 79 -1.39 14.76 -12.87
N ALA A 80 -1.80 13.79 -13.72
CA ALA A 80 -2.09 12.42 -13.31
C ALA A 80 -0.80 11.68 -12.95
N GLU A 81 0.26 11.83 -13.74
CA GLU A 81 1.58 11.25 -13.45
C GLU A 81 2.14 11.79 -12.13
N ARG A 82 2.09 13.10 -11.94
CA ARG A 82 2.57 13.78 -10.74
C ARG A 82 1.86 13.27 -9.49
N SER A 83 0.53 13.24 -9.50
CA SER A 83 -0.28 12.73 -8.41
C SER A 83 0.06 11.27 -8.09
N ASN A 84 0.06 10.41 -9.10
CA ASN A 84 0.23 8.99 -8.91
C ASN A 84 1.64 8.63 -8.40
N ARG A 85 2.68 9.24 -8.95
CA ARG A 85 4.06 9.03 -8.49
C ARG A 85 4.34 9.60 -7.11
N ARG A 86 3.71 10.74 -6.78
CA ARG A 86 3.88 11.43 -5.50
C ARG A 86 3.20 10.69 -4.34
N HIS A 87 1.98 10.21 -4.55
CA HIS A 87 1.15 9.63 -3.49
C HIS A 87 1.14 8.10 -3.49
N ARG A 88 1.46 7.47 -4.63
CA ARG A 88 1.52 6.02 -4.83
C ARG A 88 0.27 5.27 -4.34
N PRO A 89 -0.94 5.72 -4.74
CA PRO A 89 -2.18 5.15 -4.27
C PRO A 89 -2.44 3.79 -4.91
N ILE A 90 -2.86 2.83 -4.10
CA ILE A 90 -3.30 1.51 -4.54
C ILE A 90 -4.61 1.13 -3.87
N GLY A 91 -5.46 0.40 -4.58
CA GLY A 91 -6.69 -0.19 -4.05
C GLY A 91 -6.71 -1.70 -4.27
N ILE A 92 -6.92 -2.46 -3.21
CA ILE A 92 -7.02 -3.92 -3.25
C ILE A 92 -8.39 -4.32 -2.72
N GLY A 93 -9.29 -4.67 -3.64
CA GLY A 93 -10.63 -5.17 -3.34
C GLY A 93 -10.72 -6.68 -3.27
N VAL A 94 -11.94 -7.17 -3.07
CA VAL A 94 -12.23 -8.61 -2.97
C VAL A 94 -13.39 -9.00 -3.88
N GLN A 95 -13.42 -10.27 -4.27
CA GLN A 95 -14.51 -10.92 -4.99
C GLN A 95 -14.85 -12.24 -4.33
N GLY A 96 -16.13 -12.63 -4.36
CA GLY A 96 -16.58 -13.95 -3.93
C GLY A 96 -16.66 -14.14 -2.42
N LEU A 97 -16.90 -13.08 -1.63
CA LEU A 97 -17.10 -13.23 -0.18
C LEU A 97 -18.33 -14.07 0.13
N ALA A 98 -19.44 -13.85 -0.59
CA ALA A 98 -20.66 -14.66 -0.45
C ALA A 98 -20.39 -16.13 -0.82
N ASP A 99 -19.58 -16.37 -1.85
CA ASP A 99 -19.19 -17.75 -2.22
C ASP A 99 -18.37 -18.41 -1.11
N VAL A 100 -17.47 -17.67 -0.45
CA VAL A 100 -16.73 -18.18 0.72
C VAL A 100 -17.68 -18.64 1.80
N PHE A 101 -18.67 -17.82 2.18
CA PHE A 101 -19.64 -18.18 3.20
C PHE A 101 -20.49 -19.41 2.78
N ALA A 102 -20.97 -19.44 1.53
CA ALA A 102 -21.71 -20.57 1.01
C ALA A 102 -20.88 -21.87 1.02
N MET A 103 -19.61 -21.78 0.58
CA MET A 103 -18.69 -22.93 0.54
C MET A 103 -18.28 -23.40 1.95
N MET A 104 -18.21 -22.51 2.93
CA MET A 104 -17.98 -22.82 4.35
C MET A 104 -19.27 -23.24 5.08
N LYS A 105 -20.43 -23.16 4.42
CA LYS A 105 -21.76 -23.41 5.00
C LYS A 105 -22.10 -22.48 6.17
N ILE A 106 -21.68 -21.23 6.08
CA ILE A 106 -21.92 -20.18 7.08
C ILE A 106 -23.06 -19.28 6.56
N PRO A 107 -24.14 -19.07 7.33
CA PRO A 107 -25.18 -18.10 6.97
C PRO A 107 -24.60 -16.69 6.87
N PHE A 108 -25.01 -15.91 5.86
CA PHE A 108 -24.46 -14.59 5.57
C PHE A 108 -24.61 -13.59 6.72
N ASP A 109 -25.70 -13.69 7.48
CA ASP A 109 -26.05 -12.83 8.61
C ASP A 109 -25.62 -13.39 9.97
N SER A 110 -24.79 -14.44 9.97
CA SER A 110 -24.33 -15.08 11.20
C SER A 110 -23.15 -14.34 11.87
N PRO A 111 -22.94 -14.51 13.19
CA PRO A 111 -21.75 -14.04 13.88
C PRO A 111 -20.45 -14.61 13.29
N GLU A 112 -20.46 -15.84 12.82
CA GLU A 112 -19.32 -16.51 12.19
C GLU A 112 -18.93 -15.81 10.88
N ALA A 113 -19.92 -15.41 10.06
CA ALA A 113 -19.66 -14.65 8.84
C ALA A 113 -19.01 -13.29 9.16
N ALA A 114 -19.46 -12.61 10.21
CA ALA A 114 -18.86 -11.36 10.65
C ALA A 114 -17.41 -11.54 11.10
N ILE A 115 -17.09 -12.64 11.80
CA ILE A 115 -15.71 -12.97 12.21
C ILE A 115 -14.83 -13.21 11.00
N VAL A 116 -15.24 -14.08 10.07
CA VAL A 116 -14.47 -14.38 8.86
C VAL A 116 -14.25 -13.13 8.01
N ASN A 117 -15.29 -12.31 7.84
CA ASN A 117 -15.17 -11.04 7.11
C ASN A 117 -14.14 -10.10 7.74
N ARG A 118 -14.18 -9.94 9.07
CA ARG A 118 -13.22 -9.13 9.81
C ARG A 118 -11.80 -9.66 9.65
N GLN A 119 -11.59 -10.96 9.83
CA GLN A 119 -10.28 -11.59 9.69
C GLN A 119 -9.72 -11.41 8.28
N ILE A 120 -10.52 -11.59 7.22
CA ILE A 120 -10.11 -11.34 5.85
C ILE A 120 -9.63 -9.88 5.70
N ALA A 121 -10.43 -8.91 6.15
CA ALA A 121 -10.10 -7.49 6.03
C ALA A 121 -8.82 -7.12 6.81
N GLU A 122 -8.69 -7.62 8.05
CA GLU A 122 -7.52 -7.36 8.90
C GLU A 122 -6.24 -7.95 8.30
N HIS A 123 -6.27 -9.21 7.85
CA HIS A 123 -5.11 -9.85 7.21
C HIS A 123 -4.70 -9.14 5.91
N MET A 124 -5.66 -8.71 5.10
CA MET A 124 -5.38 -7.95 3.89
C MET A 124 -4.72 -6.60 4.20
N TYR A 125 -5.30 -5.85 5.13
CA TYR A 125 -4.80 -4.52 5.49
C TYR A 125 -3.41 -4.60 6.14
N PHE A 126 -3.21 -5.56 7.05
CA PHE A 126 -1.91 -5.82 7.68
C PHE A 126 -0.83 -6.11 6.63
N ALA A 127 -1.09 -7.06 5.74
CA ALA A 127 -0.13 -7.47 4.70
C ALA A 127 0.17 -6.35 3.70
N ALA A 128 -0.82 -5.52 3.36
CA ALA A 128 -0.61 -4.37 2.49
C ALA A 128 0.28 -3.31 3.15
N CYS A 129 0.02 -2.98 4.42
CA CYS A 129 0.83 -2.03 5.20
C CYS A 129 2.26 -2.55 5.40
N GLU A 130 2.42 -3.82 5.76
CA GLU A 130 3.72 -4.48 5.92
C GLU A 130 4.52 -4.45 4.61
N SER A 131 3.90 -4.81 3.49
CA SER A 131 4.56 -4.77 2.17
C SER A 131 4.93 -3.34 1.76
N SER A 132 4.09 -2.36 2.06
CA SER A 132 4.38 -0.93 1.79
C SER A 132 5.59 -0.46 2.59
N MET A 133 5.67 -0.81 3.87
CA MET A 133 6.81 -0.52 4.75
C MET A 133 8.09 -1.19 4.24
N GLU A 134 8.03 -2.47 3.84
CA GLU A 134 9.18 -3.18 3.26
C GLU A 134 9.70 -2.50 1.99
N LEU A 135 8.80 -2.05 1.11
CA LEU A 135 9.14 -1.31 -0.11
C LEU A 135 9.83 0.02 0.23
N ALA A 136 9.31 0.76 1.20
CA ALA A 136 9.90 2.01 1.66
C ALA A 136 11.31 1.79 2.25
N ARG A 137 11.50 0.77 3.08
CA ARG A 137 12.82 0.39 3.64
C ARG A 137 13.82 0.02 2.56
N LYS A 138 13.39 -0.75 1.56
CA LYS A 138 14.25 -1.10 0.41
C LYS A 138 14.65 0.16 -0.37
N ARG A 139 13.69 1.00 -0.72
CA ARG A 139 13.91 2.24 -1.48
C ARG A 139 14.80 3.24 -0.71
N LYS A 140 14.67 3.31 0.62
CA LYS A 140 15.43 4.23 1.47
C LYS A 140 16.94 4.18 1.22
N LYS A 141 17.51 2.99 1.11
CA LYS A 141 18.95 2.80 0.87
C LYS A 141 19.37 3.44 -0.47
N HIS A 142 18.59 3.21 -1.51
CA HIS A 142 18.87 3.76 -2.84
C HIS A 142 18.72 5.28 -2.89
N VAL A 143 17.69 5.83 -2.25
CA VAL A 143 17.49 7.28 -2.16
C VAL A 143 18.58 7.95 -1.31
N GLN A 144 19.02 7.34 -0.24
CA GLN A 144 20.12 7.84 0.58
C GLN A 144 21.42 7.91 -0.22
N GLU A 145 21.74 6.85 -0.98
CA GLU A 145 22.92 6.81 -1.83
C GLU A 145 22.82 7.82 -2.97
N TYR A 146 21.66 7.93 -3.64
CA TYR A 146 21.39 8.95 -4.64
C TYR A 146 21.67 10.37 -4.09
N ARG A 147 21.14 10.70 -2.90
CA ARG A 147 21.32 12.00 -2.25
C ARG A 147 22.78 12.25 -1.82
N ARG A 148 23.52 11.20 -1.46
CA ARG A 148 24.96 11.29 -1.18
C ARG A 148 25.72 11.68 -2.44
N LEU A 149 25.47 10.98 -3.54
CA LEU A 149 26.10 11.24 -4.83
C LEU A 149 25.72 12.62 -5.38
N LEU A 150 24.46 13.03 -5.24
CA LEU A 150 24.00 14.35 -5.68
C LEU A 150 24.77 15.50 -5.03
N LYS A 151 25.14 15.37 -3.77
CA LYS A 151 25.91 16.36 -3.02
C LYS A 151 27.41 16.35 -3.30
N ASN A 152 27.93 15.31 -3.94
CA ASN A 152 29.34 15.22 -4.29
C ASN A 152 29.64 15.98 -5.57
N GLU A 153 30.12 17.21 -5.49
CA GLU A 153 30.48 18.04 -6.64
C GLU A 153 31.67 17.49 -7.44
N SER A 154 32.53 16.68 -6.81
CA SER A 154 33.74 16.09 -7.41
C SER A 154 33.54 14.62 -7.80
N ARG A 155 32.29 14.19 -8.05
CA ARG A 155 32.00 12.80 -8.41
C ARG A 155 32.63 12.40 -9.73
N THR A 156 33.06 11.15 -9.79
CA THR A 156 33.63 10.52 -11.00
C THR A 156 32.54 10.26 -12.04
N GLU A 157 32.96 9.94 -13.25
CA GLU A 157 32.01 9.50 -14.31
C GLU A 157 31.26 8.21 -13.93
N GLU A 158 31.92 7.29 -13.22
CA GLU A 158 31.32 6.07 -12.71
C GLU A 158 30.24 6.36 -11.65
N GLU A 159 30.54 7.23 -10.69
CA GLU A 159 29.57 7.70 -9.70
C GLU A 159 28.39 8.44 -10.33
N SER A 160 28.62 9.20 -11.40
CA SER A 160 27.57 9.90 -12.15
C SER A 160 26.65 8.91 -12.88
N ARG A 161 27.21 7.86 -13.47
CA ARG A 161 26.42 6.77 -14.09
C ARG A 161 25.61 6.01 -13.05
N HIS A 162 26.23 5.65 -11.92
CA HIS A 162 25.56 4.97 -10.83
C HIS A 162 24.41 5.79 -10.26
N MET A 163 24.60 7.08 -10.10
CA MET A 163 23.54 8.00 -9.65
C MET A 163 22.34 8.02 -10.61
N GLU A 164 22.59 8.06 -11.91
CA GLU A 164 21.51 8.04 -12.92
C GLU A 164 20.81 6.67 -12.98
N GLU A 165 21.53 5.56 -12.78
CA GLU A 165 20.93 4.23 -12.61
C GLU A 165 20.01 4.17 -11.39
N LEU A 166 20.47 4.64 -10.22
CA LEU A 166 19.66 4.72 -9.02
C LEU A 166 18.40 5.54 -9.25
N ARG A 167 18.52 6.69 -9.92
CA ARG A 167 17.39 7.55 -10.25
C ARG A 167 16.36 6.84 -11.11
N ARG A 168 16.82 6.19 -12.19
CA ARG A 168 15.96 5.50 -13.15
C ARG A 168 15.30 4.26 -12.55
N GLU A 169 16.07 3.40 -11.87
CA GLU A 169 15.57 2.12 -11.35
C GLU A 169 14.65 2.27 -10.15
N ASN A 170 14.80 3.34 -9.37
CA ASN A 170 13.98 3.61 -8.21
C ASN A 170 12.95 4.74 -8.44
N PHE A 171 12.81 5.20 -9.69
CA PHE A 171 11.89 6.28 -10.08
C PHE A 171 12.01 7.50 -9.13
N ILE A 172 13.24 7.93 -8.87
CA ILE A 172 13.52 9.04 -7.96
C ILE A 172 13.17 10.35 -8.65
N ILE A 173 12.25 11.10 -8.05
CA ILE A 173 11.95 12.48 -8.40
C ILE A 173 12.72 13.35 -7.41
N GLU A 174 13.76 14.02 -7.90
CA GLU A 174 14.71 14.76 -7.06
C GLU A 174 14.04 15.79 -6.16
N GLU A 175 13.13 16.60 -6.70
CA GLU A 175 12.40 17.62 -5.94
C GLU A 175 11.58 17.05 -4.81
N GLU A 176 11.03 15.84 -4.97
CA GLU A 176 10.20 15.17 -3.99
C GLU A 176 11.07 14.55 -2.87
N VAL A 177 12.12 13.82 -3.27
CA VAL A 177 13.00 13.19 -2.28
C VAL A 177 13.84 14.21 -1.51
N ALA A 178 14.15 15.37 -2.10
CA ALA A 178 14.88 16.44 -1.42
C ALA A 178 14.12 17.01 -0.22
N LYS A 179 12.78 17.03 -0.28
CA LYS A 179 11.89 17.55 0.77
C LYS A 179 11.68 16.56 1.93
N LEU A 180 11.92 15.27 1.70
CA LEU A 180 11.70 14.24 2.72
C LEU A 180 12.84 14.25 3.77
N PRO A 181 12.53 14.20 5.08
CA PRO A 181 13.52 13.92 6.11
C PRO A 181 14.27 12.61 5.80
N MET A 182 15.57 12.54 6.15
CA MET A 182 16.40 11.38 5.79
C MET A 182 15.88 10.07 6.37
N GLN A 183 15.22 10.10 7.51
CA GLN A 183 14.60 8.93 8.12
C GLN A 183 13.45 8.35 7.27
N TYR A 184 12.77 9.19 6.48
CA TYR A 184 11.65 8.81 5.60
C TYR A 184 12.02 8.81 4.11
N ALA A 185 13.32 8.81 3.77
CA ALA A 185 13.80 8.97 2.39
C ALA A 185 13.24 7.95 1.39
N GLY A 186 12.78 6.80 1.86
CA GLY A 186 12.16 5.77 1.00
C GLY A 186 10.65 5.83 0.91
N ALA A 187 10.00 6.65 1.75
CA ALA A 187 8.54 6.79 1.74
C ALA A 187 8.03 7.53 0.50
N TYR A 188 6.73 7.44 0.25
CA TYR A 188 6.06 8.31 -0.71
C TYR A 188 5.94 9.74 -0.16
N SER A 189 5.89 10.74 -1.03
CA SER A 189 6.09 12.15 -0.63
C SER A 189 5.05 12.67 0.37
N SER A 190 3.80 12.19 0.29
CA SER A 190 2.73 12.58 1.21
C SER A 190 2.70 11.79 2.52
N PHE A 191 3.70 10.95 2.79
CA PHE A 191 3.79 10.22 4.06
C PHE A 191 4.00 11.15 5.25
N VAL A 192 4.85 12.17 5.09
CA VAL A 192 5.15 13.13 6.15
C VAL A 192 3.92 13.98 6.47
N GLY A 193 3.57 14.07 7.73
CA GLY A 193 2.35 14.72 8.23
C GLY A 193 1.10 13.86 8.14
N SER A 194 1.21 12.62 7.63
CA SER A 194 0.06 11.70 7.56
C SER A 194 -0.20 11.00 8.91
N PRO A 195 -1.41 10.51 9.16
CA PRO A 195 -1.69 9.70 10.36
C PRO A 195 -0.78 8.46 10.46
N ALA A 196 -0.38 7.86 9.34
CA ALA A 196 0.50 6.70 9.33
C ALA A 196 1.89 7.01 9.89
N GLN A 197 2.41 8.23 9.65
CA GLN A 197 3.66 8.68 10.26
C GLN A 197 3.57 8.74 11.79
N GLU A 198 2.38 9.01 12.32
CA GLU A 198 2.10 9.07 13.77
C GLU A 198 1.76 7.69 14.34
N GLY A 199 1.90 6.61 13.58
CA GLY A 199 1.52 5.26 13.98
C GLY A 199 0.01 5.06 14.10
N ARG A 200 -0.79 5.93 13.48
CA ARG A 200 -2.25 5.82 13.42
C ARG A 200 -2.69 5.23 12.09
N LEU A 201 -3.27 4.05 12.15
CA LEU A 201 -3.83 3.33 11.02
C LEU A 201 -5.34 3.58 10.90
N GLN A 202 -5.98 3.03 9.87
CA GLN A 202 -7.38 3.33 9.57
C GLN A 202 -8.34 3.00 10.73
N PHE A 203 -8.13 1.87 11.40
CA PHE A 203 -8.96 1.47 12.53
C PHE A 203 -8.80 2.40 13.75
N ASP A 204 -7.62 3.01 13.95
CA ASP A 204 -7.42 4.02 14.99
C ASP A 204 -8.23 5.29 14.70
N LEU A 205 -8.28 5.71 13.41
CA LEU A 205 -9.06 6.85 12.98
C LEU A 205 -10.58 6.62 13.14
N TRP A 206 -11.01 5.37 13.04
CA TRP A 206 -12.41 4.97 13.25
C TRP A 206 -12.75 4.65 14.71
N GLY A 207 -11.78 4.64 15.62
CA GLY A 207 -11.99 4.26 17.01
C GLY A 207 -12.37 2.79 17.20
N VAL A 208 -11.94 1.92 16.29
CA VAL A 208 -12.22 0.47 16.32
C VAL A 208 -10.96 -0.28 16.73
N ALA A 209 -11.07 -1.16 17.73
CA ALA A 209 -9.95 -2.02 18.10
C ALA A 209 -9.80 -3.19 17.10
N PRO A 210 -8.61 -3.44 16.57
CA PRO A 210 -8.36 -4.64 15.76
C PRO A 210 -8.33 -5.88 16.65
N SER A 211 -8.40 -7.07 16.03
CA SER A 211 -8.22 -8.32 16.77
C SER A 211 -6.77 -8.47 17.26
N ALA A 212 -6.58 -9.36 18.25
CA ALA A 212 -5.27 -9.66 18.81
C ALA A 212 -4.47 -10.69 17.98
N GLU A 213 -4.97 -11.11 16.82
CA GLU A 213 -4.35 -12.15 15.99
C GLU A 213 -3.08 -11.69 15.27
N LEU A 214 -2.97 -10.37 15.02
CA LEU A 214 -1.87 -9.78 14.28
C LEU A 214 -1.13 -8.75 15.15
N ASP A 215 0.19 -8.70 15.02
CA ASP A 215 1.01 -7.76 15.80
C ASP A 215 1.00 -6.34 15.21
N TRP A 216 -0.14 -5.68 15.38
CA TRP A 216 -0.34 -4.30 14.95
C TRP A 216 0.59 -3.31 15.65
N ALA A 217 0.98 -3.60 16.90
CA ALA A 217 1.84 -2.71 17.68
C ALA A 217 3.25 -2.65 17.05
N SER A 218 3.80 -3.81 16.73
CA SER A 218 5.10 -3.90 16.03
C SER A 218 5.03 -3.24 14.66
N LEU A 219 3.99 -3.53 13.87
CA LEU A 219 3.83 -2.95 12.54
C LEU A 219 3.73 -1.41 12.59
N LYS A 220 2.97 -0.84 13.51
CA LYS A 220 2.87 0.62 13.69
C LYS A 220 4.22 1.24 14.03
N THR A 221 4.98 0.63 14.94
CA THR A 221 6.33 1.07 15.29
C THR A 221 7.28 1.02 14.09
N ASP A 222 7.13 0.01 13.25
CA ASP A 222 7.95 -0.18 12.06
C ASP A 222 7.64 0.81 10.93
N ILE A 223 6.41 1.33 10.88
CA ILE A 223 5.94 2.31 9.89
C ILE A 223 6.33 3.73 10.31
N SER A 224 6.14 4.09 11.57
CA SER A 224 6.41 5.43 12.12
C SER A 224 7.91 5.66 12.36
#